data_ed3f7305c2da12e4967f0e41d54f99a6
#
_entry.id   ed3f7305c2da12e4967f0e41d54f99a6
#
_cell.length_a   1.000
_cell.length_b   1.000
_cell.length_c   1.000
_cell.angle_alpha   90.00
_cell.angle_beta   90.00
_cell.angle_gamma   90.00
#
_symmetry.space_group_name_H-M   'P 1'
#
loop_
_entity.id
_entity.type
_entity.pdbx_description
1 polymer ?
#
loop_
_entity_poly.entity_id
_entity_poly.type
_entity_poly.pdbx_seq_one_letter_code
_entity_poly.pdbx_strand_id
1 'polypeptide(L)'
;GGLPKVEDFEDHMDILCNWSLSTGKKLHVHVDQLNCSTEEETKMLCEHTFKYGLEGMVTAVHSISLAAHEKSYRNDVYKMCQDADMSFVSCPSAWIDHPRKEDKMVFHNAVTPADELLRHGISVGIGSDNINDIYKPFSDGSMMLELRFLLETNKVYDVNQLIKIAIDNGKKIIGI
;
A
#
# COMPACT_ATOMS: atom_id res chain seq x y z
N GLY A 1 7.06 -8.10 -9.89
CA GLY A 1 6.93 -7.68 -11.26
C GLY A 1 7.41 -6.25 -11.40
N GLY A 2 8.14 -5.94 -12.46
CA GLY A 2 8.57 -4.56 -12.71
C GLY A 2 7.35 -3.66 -12.81
N LEU A 3 7.49 -2.44 -12.28
CA LEU A 3 6.48 -1.40 -12.45
C LEU A 3 6.24 -1.21 -13.96
N PRO A 4 4.99 -1.26 -14.43
CA PRO A 4 4.71 -0.87 -15.79
C PRO A 4 5.12 0.60 -15.97
N LYS A 5 5.51 0.98 -17.18
CA LYS A 5 5.64 2.40 -17.50
C LYS A 5 4.29 3.07 -17.25
N VAL A 6 4.30 4.33 -16.83
CA VAL A 6 3.07 5.10 -16.54
C VAL A 6 2.07 5.02 -17.72
N GLU A 7 2.59 4.98 -18.94
CA GLU A 7 1.84 4.85 -20.19
C GLU A 7 1.04 3.55 -20.32
N ASP A 8 1.50 2.47 -19.63
CA ASP A 8 0.90 1.13 -19.70
C ASP A 8 0.05 0.81 -18.46
N PHE A 9 -0.03 1.75 -17.49
CA PHE A 9 -0.64 1.50 -16.18
C PHE A 9 -2.15 1.23 -16.29
N GLU A 10 -2.86 2.01 -17.08
CA GLU A 10 -4.32 1.83 -17.28
C GLU A 10 -4.65 0.48 -17.91
N ASP A 11 -3.94 0.09 -18.97
CA ASP A 11 -4.12 -1.22 -19.62
C ASP A 11 -3.81 -2.36 -18.64
N HIS A 12 -2.77 -2.21 -17.84
CA HIS A 12 -2.40 -3.18 -16.81
C HIS A 12 -3.50 -3.33 -15.75
N MET A 13 -4.06 -2.22 -15.26
CA MET A 13 -5.16 -2.23 -14.30
C MET A 13 -6.43 -2.85 -14.88
N ASP A 14 -6.77 -2.56 -16.14
CA ASP A 14 -7.91 -3.14 -16.81
C ASP A 14 -7.78 -4.67 -16.92
N ILE A 15 -6.59 -5.19 -17.24
CA ILE A 15 -6.30 -6.63 -17.26
C ILE A 15 -6.49 -7.26 -15.88
N LEU A 16 -5.91 -6.67 -14.84
CA LEU A 16 -5.98 -7.19 -13.48
C LEU A 16 -7.41 -7.18 -12.94
N CYS A 17 -8.15 -6.11 -13.17
CA CYS A 17 -9.56 -6.00 -12.77
C CYS A 17 -10.43 -7.04 -13.47
N ASN A 18 -10.23 -7.25 -14.77
CA ASN A 18 -10.93 -8.30 -15.51
C ASN A 18 -10.60 -9.71 -14.99
N TRP A 19 -9.35 -9.98 -14.60
CA TRP A 19 -9.00 -11.26 -13.98
C TRP A 19 -9.67 -11.44 -12.62
N SER A 20 -9.73 -10.40 -11.79
CA SER A 20 -10.45 -10.42 -10.51
C SER A 20 -11.92 -10.77 -10.74
N LEU A 21 -12.61 -10.09 -11.66
CA LEU A 21 -14.01 -10.35 -12.01
C LEU A 21 -14.22 -11.78 -12.49
N SER A 22 -13.39 -12.26 -13.44
CA SER A 22 -13.56 -13.57 -14.04
C SER A 22 -13.30 -14.72 -13.09
N THR A 23 -12.47 -14.51 -12.08
CA THR A 23 -12.06 -15.55 -11.11
C THR A 23 -12.75 -15.44 -9.77
N GLY A 24 -13.37 -14.30 -9.46
CA GLY A 24 -13.92 -13.97 -8.15
C GLY A 24 -12.85 -13.82 -7.05
N LYS A 25 -11.58 -13.63 -7.42
CA LYS A 25 -10.45 -13.52 -6.49
C LYS A 25 -10.15 -12.07 -6.15
N LYS A 26 -9.71 -11.85 -4.90
CA LYS A 26 -9.21 -10.55 -4.46
C LYS A 26 -7.98 -10.13 -5.26
N LEU A 27 -7.86 -8.82 -5.47
CA LEU A 27 -6.78 -8.19 -6.21
C LEU A 27 -5.83 -7.47 -5.24
N HIS A 28 -4.54 -7.80 -5.31
CA HIS A 28 -3.48 -7.11 -4.57
C HIS A 28 -2.51 -6.49 -5.58
N VAL A 29 -2.36 -5.18 -5.54
CA VAL A 29 -1.56 -4.44 -6.51
C VAL A 29 -0.50 -3.60 -5.80
N HIS A 30 0.76 -3.73 -6.23
CA HIS A 30 1.87 -2.90 -5.79
C HIS A 30 1.80 -1.56 -6.52
N VAL A 31 1.60 -0.48 -5.78
CA VAL A 31 1.38 0.88 -6.29
C VAL A 31 2.16 1.90 -5.48
N ASP A 32 2.49 3.03 -6.10
CA ASP A 32 3.11 4.18 -5.43
C ASP A 32 4.35 3.78 -4.62
N GLN A 33 5.30 3.12 -5.24
CA GLN A 33 6.47 2.57 -4.55
C GLN A 33 7.59 3.58 -4.35
N LEU A 34 7.55 4.74 -5.00
CA LEU A 34 8.54 5.80 -4.82
C LEU A 34 8.08 6.81 -3.77
N ASN A 35 9.04 7.42 -3.08
CA ASN A 35 8.76 8.51 -2.16
C ASN A 35 8.74 9.85 -2.92
N CYS A 36 7.74 10.04 -3.76
CA CYS A 36 7.60 11.25 -4.57
C CYS A 36 6.12 11.59 -4.83
N SER A 37 5.82 12.88 -5.01
CA SER A 37 4.48 13.38 -5.26
C SER A 37 4.07 13.36 -6.74
N THR A 38 4.78 12.64 -7.58
CA THR A 38 4.45 12.50 -9.01
C THR A 38 3.79 11.17 -9.35
N GLU A 39 3.71 10.26 -8.39
CA GLU A 39 2.99 8.99 -8.54
C GLU A 39 1.58 9.13 -7.96
N GLU A 40 0.58 8.70 -8.72
CA GLU A 40 -0.84 8.75 -8.37
C GLU A 40 -1.54 7.38 -8.55
N GLU A 41 -0.75 6.31 -8.49
CA GLU A 41 -1.21 4.96 -8.82
C GLU A 41 -2.25 4.44 -7.82
N THR A 42 -2.17 4.83 -6.53
CA THR A 42 -3.20 4.49 -5.54
C THR A 42 -4.55 5.09 -5.91
N LYS A 43 -4.57 6.34 -6.37
CA LYS A 43 -5.79 7.00 -6.84
C LYS A 43 -6.35 6.30 -8.07
N MET A 44 -5.50 6.02 -9.06
CA MET A 44 -5.89 5.31 -10.29
C MET A 44 -6.44 3.91 -9.98
N LEU A 45 -5.83 3.18 -9.04
CA LEU A 45 -6.34 1.88 -8.58
C LEU A 45 -7.73 2.00 -7.97
N CYS A 46 -7.97 3.05 -7.19
CA CYS A 46 -9.29 3.31 -6.60
C CYS A 46 -10.33 3.64 -7.68
N GLU A 47 -9.99 4.45 -8.67
CA GLU A 47 -10.85 4.76 -9.80
C GLU A 47 -11.22 3.50 -10.60
N HIS A 48 -10.26 2.58 -10.83
CA HIS A 48 -10.51 1.28 -11.46
C HIS A 48 -11.36 0.36 -10.58
N THR A 49 -11.20 0.41 -9.26
CA THR A 49 -12.07 -0.33 -8.32
C THR A 49 -13.53 0.04 -8.54
N PHE A 50 -13.87 1.31 -8.62
CA PHE A 50 -15.24 1.76 -8.94
C PHE A 50 -15.67 1.41 -10.37
N LYS A 51 -14.78 1.64 -11.35
CA LYS A 51 -15.06 1.34 -12.76
C LYS A 51 -15.50 -0.11 -12.99
N TYR A 52 -14.92 -1.04 -12.20
CA TYR A 52 -15.16 -2.48 -12.35
C TYR A 52 -16.07 -3.08 -11.27
N GLY A 53 -16.60 -2.28 -10.33
CA GLY A 53 -17.46 -2.77 -9.25
C GLY A 53 -16.76 -3.77 -8.33
N LEU A 54 -15.49 -3.50 -7.97
CA LEU A 54 -14.63 -4.36 -7.17
C LEU A 54 -14.46 -3.84 -5.73
N GLU A 55 -15.43 -3.08 -5.22
CA GLU A 55 -15.42 -2.56 -3.85
C GLU A 55 -15.27 -3.72 -2.84
N GLY A 56 -14.38 -3.57 -1.89
CA GLY A 56 -14.04 -4.61 -0.89
C GLY A 56 -13.15 -5.75 -1.41
N MET A 57 -12.81 -5.75 -2.71
CA MET A 57 -12.01 -6.80 -3.34
C MET A 57 -10.56 -6.38 -3.62
N VAL A 58 -10.21 -5.10 -3.47
CA VAL A 58 -8.93 -4.54 -3.88
C VAL A 58 -8.08 -4.12 -2.70
N THR A 59 -6.79 -4.46 -2.78
CA THR A 59 -5.77 -4.09 -1.78
C THR A 59 -4.62 -3.37 -2.48
N ALA A 60 -4.31 -2.17 -2.02
CA ALA A 60 -3.11 -1.44 -2.41
C ALA A 60 -1.93 -1.84 -1.54
N VAL A 61 -0.81 -2.21 -2.15
CA VAL A 61 0.43 -2.57 -1.45
C VAL A 61 1.42 -1.42 -1.61
N HIS A 62 2.09 -1.04 -0.55
CA HIS A 62 3.01 0.08 -0.37
C HIS A 62 2.31 1.44 -0.25
N SER A 63 1.87 2.06 -1.33
CA SER A 63 1.25 3.41 -1.34
C SER A 63 2.10 4.47 -0.63
N ILE A 64 3.41 4.42 -0.84
CA ILE A 64 4.41 5.28 -0.18
C ILE A 64 4.26 6.73 -0.63
N SER A 65 4.00 6.94 -1.94
CA SER A 65 3.89 8.27 -2.54
C SER A 65 2.81 9.14 -1.89
N LEU A 66 1.77 8.53 -1.30
CA LEU A 66 0.76 9.28 -0.55
C LEU A 66 1.40 10.16 0.53
N ALA A 67 2.44 9.68 1.22
CA ALA A 67 3.13 10.46 2.25
C ALA A 67 3.87 11.68 1.70
N ALA A 68 4.20 11.71 0.41
CA ALA A 68 4.88 12.81 -0.27
C ALA A 68 3.93 13.85 -0.86
N HIS A 69 2.65 13.53 -1.02
CA HIS A 69 1.64 14.44 -1.56
C HIS A 69 1.14 15.47 -0.54
N GLU A 70 0.60 16.55 -1.04
CA GLU A 70 -0.08 17.57 -0.24
C GLU A 70 -1.25 16.97 0.56
N LYS A 71 -1.52 17.54 1.74
CA LYS A 71 -2.55 17.01 2.66
C LYS A 71 -3.94 17.00 2.05
N SER A 72 -4.28 17.97 1.22
CA SER A 72 -5.57 18.03 0.50
C SER A 72 -5.74 16.83 -0.40
N TYR A 73 -4.75 16.56 -1.26
CA TYR A 73 -4.74 15.40 -2.14
C TYR A 73 -4.88 14.09 -1.37
N ARG A 74 -4.10 13.90 -0.30
CA ARG A 74 -4.17 12.69 0.52
C ARG A 74 -5.57 12.46 1.09
N ASN A 75 -6.19 13.52 1.65
CA ASN A 75 -7.53 13.42 2.21
C ASN A 75 -8.58 13.01 1.18
N ASP A 76 -8.48 13.53 -0.05
CA ASP A 76 -9.40 13.17 -1.14
C ASP A 76 -9.22 11.70 -1.52
N VAL A 77 -7.97 11.23 -1.67
CA VAL A 77 -7.66 9.82 -1.97
C VAL A 77 -8.13 8.90 -0.83
N TYR A 78 -7.91 9.27 0.43
CA TYR A 78 -8.35 8.45 1.56
C TYR A 78 -9.88 8.29 1.59
N LYS A 79 -10.60 9.38 1.31
CA LYS A 79 -12.06 9.30 1.22
C LYS A 79 -12.51 8.36 0.08
N MET A 80 -11.91 8.48 -1.09
CA MET A 80 -12.21 7.58 -2.22
C MET A 80 -11.93 6.12 -1.85
N CYS A 81 -10.78 5.82 -1.23
CA CYS A 81 -10.42 4.47 -0.82
C CYS A 81 -11.34 3.93 0.28
N GLN A 82 -11.80 4.78 1.20
CA GLN A 82 -12.80 4.42 2.21
C GLN A 82 -14.13 4.05 1.54
N ASP A 83 -14.62 4.87 0.61
CA ASP A 83 -15.87 4.65 -0.12
C ASP A 83 -15.81 3.36 -0.97
N ALA A 84 -14.62 3.01 -1.48
CA ALA A 84 -14.35 1.78 -2.23
C ALA A 84 -14.10 0.53 -1.34
N ASP A 85 -14.17 0.63 -0.02
CA ASP A 85 -13.77 -0.42 0.96
C ASP A 85 -12.42 -1.07 0.59
N MET A 86 -11.47 -0.27 0.10
CA MET A 86 -10.12 -0.73 -0.21
C MET A 86 -9.34 -1.05 1.06
N SER A 87 -8.46 -2.04 0.95
CA SER A 87 -7.49 -2.38 2.01
C SER A 87 -6.09 -1.96 1.61
N PHE A 88 -5.19 -1.83 2.59
CA PHE A 88 -3.79 -1.49 2.36
C PHE A 88 -2.87 -2.50 3.04
N VAL A 89 -1.71 -2.75 2.42
CA VAL A 89 -0.61 -3.50 3.04
C VAL A 89 0.61 -2.61 3.09
N SER A 90 1.11 -2.36 4.28
CA SER A 90 2.39 -1.69 4.51
C SER A 90 3.51 -2.71 4.60
N CYS A 91 4.62 -2.45 3.88
CA CYS A 91 5.86 -3.22 3.95
C CYS A 91 7.00 -2.28 4.35
N PRO A 92 7.11 -1.87 5.62
CA PRO A 92 7.97 -0.77 6.03
C PRO A 92 9.45 -0.99 5.73
N SER A 93 9.96 -2.21 5.85
CA SER A 93 11.38 -2.49 5.61
C SER A 93 11.74 -2.55 4.12
N ALA A 94 10.79 -2.80 3.24
CA ALA A 94 11.06 -3.01 1.82
C ALA A 94 11.60 -1.77 1.11
N TRP A 95 11.09 -0.59 1.47
CA TRP A 95 11.37 0.66 0.76
C TRP A 95 11.97 1.77 1.63
N ILE A 96 12.20 1.53 2.91
CA ILE A 96 12.78 2.53 3.83
C ILE A 96 14.18 2.99 3.41
N ASP A 97 14.89 2.17 2.64
CA ASP A 97 16.24 2.38 2.16
C ASP A 97 16.31 2.77 0.67
N HIS A 98 15.20 3.23 0.08
CA HIS A 98 15.17 3.60 -1.34
C HIS A 98 16.16 4.74 -1.65
N PRO A 99 16.96 4.65 -2.74
CA PRO A 99 17.90 5.69 -3.12
C PRO A 99 17.22 7.03 -3.34
N ARG A 100 17.82 8.09 -2.80
CA ARG A 100 17.33 9.46 -2.94
C ARG A 100 17.41 9.94 -4.39
N LYS A 101 16.33 10.58 -4.87
CA LYS A 101 16.29 11.34 -6.13
C LYS A 101 16.04 12.81 -5.79
N GLU A 102 17.07 13.64 -5.89
CA GLU A 102 17.10 15.04 -5.43
C GLU A 102 15.98 15.91 -6.01
N ASP A 103 15.58 15.65 -7.23
CA ASP A 103 14.62 16.45 -8.00
C ASP A 103 13.15 16.01 -7.81
N LYS A 104 12.90 14.87 -7.19
CA LYS A 104 11.56 14.26 -7.15
C LYS A 104 11.11 13.78 -5.78
N MET A 105 12.02 13.55 -4.86
CA MET A 105 11.72 12.89 -3.60
C MET A 105 11.87 13.82 -2.40
N VAL A 106 10.92 13.75 -1.49
CA VAL A 106 11.04 14.37 -0.17
C VAL A 106 12.02 13.57 0.69
N PHE A 107 12.74 14.26 1.58
CA PHE A 107 13.69 13.63 2.47
C PHE A 107 13.02 13.22 3.79
N HIS A 108 12.30 12.10 3.76
CA HIS A 108 11.66 11.49 4.94
C HIS A 108 11.55 9.97 4.77
N ASN A 109 10.97 9.29 5.76
CA ASN A 109 10.76 7.84 5.71
C ASN A 109 9.85 7.44 4.55
N ALA A 110 10.34 6.50 3.74
CA ALA A 110 9.60 5.96 2.60
C ALA A 110 8.73 4.77 3.05
N VAL A 111 7.62 5.05 3.71
CA VAL A 111 6.67 4.03 4.18
C VAL A 111 5.23 4.46 3.94
N THR A 112 4.34 3.49 3.83
CA THR A 112 2.89 3.70 3.78
C THR A 112 2.46 4.61 4.94
N PRO A 113 1.66 5.67 4.72
CA PRO A 113 1.15 6.53 5.80
C PRO A 113 0.02 5.83 6.58
N ALA A 114 0.37 4.73 7.23
CA ALA A 114 -0.58 3.83 7.88
C ALA A 114 -1.37 4.51 9.00
N ASP A 115 -0.77 5.44 9.72
CA ASP A 115 -1.42 6.21 10.76
C ASP A 115 -2.55 7.11 10.21
N GLU A 116 -2.37 7.71 9.03
CA GLU A 116 -3.41 8.49 8.36
C GLU A 116 -4.53 7.58 7.85
N LEU A 117 -4.19 6.48 7.17
CA LEU A 117 -5.15 5.49 6.67
C LEU A 117 -6.04 4.94 7.79
N LEU A 118 -5.45 4.57 8.92
CA LEU A 118 -6.18 4.07 10.10
C LEU A 118 -7.11 5.13 10.68
N ARG A 119 -6.72 6.41 10.72
CA ARG A 119 -7.61 7.51 11.15
C ARG A 119 -8.82 7.69 10.24
N HIS A 120 -8.70 7.35 8.97
CA HIS A 120 -9.80 7.33 8.01
C HIS A 120 -10.62 6.03 8.03
N GLY A 121 -10.37 5.12 8.99
CA GLY A 121 -11.09 3.85 9.12
C GLY A 121 -10.74 2.81 8.05
N ILE A 122 -9.67 3.04 7.29
CA ILE A 122 -9.21 2.14 6.23
C ILE A 122 -8.46 0.97 6.86
N SER A 123 -8.72 -0.25 6.38
CA SER A 123 -8.02 -1.45 6.85
C SER A 123 -6.59 -1.47 6.34
N VAL A 124 -5.63 -1.50 7.27
CA VAL A 124 -4.19 -1.65 6.98
C VAL A 124 -3.73 -3.00 7.50
N GLY A 125 -3.09 -3.79 6.66
CA GLY A 125 -2.31 -4.98 7.02
C GLY A 125 -0.82 -4.71 6.95
N ILE A 126 0.00 -5.72 7.22
CA ILE A 126 1.45 -5.63 7.17
C ILE A 126 2.03 -6.81 6.39
N GLY A 127 3.15 -6.60 5.73
CA GLY A 127 3.87 -7.61 4.96
C GLY A 127 5.37 -7.32 4.95
N SER A 128 6.17 -8.34 4.73
CA SER A 128 7.63 -8.25 4.65
C SER A 128 8.15 -7.96 3.23
N ASP A 129 7.32 -8.23 2.21
CA ASP A 129 7.72 -8.21 0.81
C ASP A 129 8.85 -9.24 0.55
N ASN A 130 10.01 -8.83 0.08
CA ASN A 130 11.15 -9.70 -0.24
C ASN A 130 11.70 -10.45 0.99
N ILE A 131 12.00 -11.74 0.82
CA ILE A 131 12.60 -12.60 1.85
C ILE A 131 13.82 -13.30 1.25
N ASN A 132 15.00 -13.03 1.81
CA ASN A 132 16.26 -13.67 1.44
C ASN A 132 16.50 -13.76 -0.08
N ASP A 133 16.28 -12.67 -0.79
CA ASP A 133 16.48 -12.59 -2.23
C ASP A 133 17.62 -11.63 -2.61
N ILE A 134 17.81 -11.42 -3.91
CA ILE A 134 18.87 -10.56 -4.45
C ILE A 134 18.75 -9.09 -4.00
N TYR A 135 17.55 -8.61 -3.70
CA TYR A 135 17.28 -7.23 -3.29
C TYR A 135 17.35 -7.05 -1.77
N LYS A 136 16.95 -8.06 -1.02
CA LYS A 136 16.89 -8.06 0.45
C LYS A 136 17.53 -9.33 1.03
N PRO A 137 18.86 -9.48 0.91
CA PRO A 137 19.56 -10.73 1.26
C PRO A 137 19.54 -11.07 2.75
N PHE A 138 19.18 -10.13 3.62
CA PHE A 138 19.12 -10.33 5.07
C PHE A 138 17.70 -10.24 5.65
N SER A 139 16.67 -10.16 4.79
CA SER A 139 15.28 -10.17 5.22
C SER A 139 14.83 -11.60 5.49
N ASP A 140 14.48 -11.89 6.73
CA ASP A 140 14.02 -13.22 7.19
C ASP A 140 12.49 -13.37 7.20
N GLY A 141 11.75 -12.34 6.77
CA GLY A 141 10.29 -12.33 6.79
C GLY A 141 9.68 -12.11 8.18
N SER A 142 10.45 -11.61 9.13
CA SER A 142 9.99 -11.37 10.49
C SER A 142 8.90 -10.30 10.57
N MET A 143 7.65 -10.71 10.76
CA MET A 143 6.50 -9.82 10.96
C MET A 143 6.65 -8.93 12.20
N MET A 144 7.38 -9.39 13.22
CA MET A 144 7.68 -8.57 14.41
C MET A 144 8.61 -7.41 14.09
N LEU A 145 9.54 -7.60 13.15
CA LEU A 145 10.42 -6.54 12.67
C LEU A 145 9.59 -5.49 11.90
N GLU A 146 8.70 -5.94 11.02
CA GLU A 146 7.81 -5.05 10.26
C GLU A 146 6.89 -4.23 11.18
N LEU A 147 6.32 -4.86 12.22
CA LEU A 147 5.52 -4.16 13.23
C LEU A 147 6.32 -3.11 13.98
N ARG A 148 7.58 -3.42 14.33
CA ARG A 148 8.48 -2.46 14.96
C ARG A 148 8.76 -1.28 14.04
N PHE A 149 9.05 -1.51 12.77
CA PHE A 149 9.25 -0.42 11.81
C PHE A 149 7.98 0.41 11.65
N LEU A 150 6.81 -0.21 11.56
CA LEU A 150 5.54 0.50 11.48
C LEU A 150 5.33 1.40 12.72
N LEU A 151 5.56 0.87 13.91
CA LEU A 151 5.48 1.63 15.16
C LEU A 151 6.43 2.83 15.13
N GLU A 152 7.68 2.62 14.78
CA GLU A 152 8.72 3.67 14.83
C GLU A 152 8.53 4.74 13.74
N THR A 153 8.08 4.36 12.54
CA THR A 153 7.92 5.30 11.40
C THR A 153 6.58 6.03 11.43
N ASN A 154 5.49 5.35 11.75
CA ASN A 154 4.13 5.91 11.77
C ASN A 154 3.64 6.29 13.17
N LYS A 155 4.43 6.04 14.21
CA LYS A 155 4.08 6.35 15.62
C LYS A 155 2.77 5.70 16.08
N VAL A 156 2.50 4.48 15.61
CA VAL A 156 1.34 3.69 16.02
C VAL A 156 1.70 2.92 17.29
N TYR A 157 1.46 3.52 18.45
CA TYR A 157 1.85 2.96 19.75
C TYR A 157 0.79 2.11 20.45
N ASP A 158 -0.45 2.09 19.95
CA ASP A 158 -1.51 1.25 20.49
C ASP A 158 -1.27 -0.23 20.12
N VAL A 159 -0.95 -1.03 21.15
CA VAL A 159 -0.67 -2.47 20.98
C VAL A 159 -1.86 -3.22 20.41
N ASN A 160 -3.10 -2.89 20.79
CA ASN A 160 -4.29 -3.55 20.25
C ASN A 160 -4.45 -3.23 18.75
N GLN A 161 -4.15 -2.00 18.35
CA GLN A 161 -4.16 -1.63 16.94
C GLN A 161 -3.06 -2.36 16.16
N LEU A 162 -1.86 -2.51 16.71
CA LEU A 162 -0.78 -3.29 16.09
C LEU A 162 -1.16 -4.76 15.93
N ILE A 163 -1.78 -5.38 16.92
CA ILE A 163 -2.28 -6.76 16.85
C ILE A 163 -3.36 -6.88 15.75
N LYS A 164 -4.28 -5.93 15.69
CA LYS A 164 -5.32 -5.89 14.66
C LYS A 164 -4.73 -5.78 13.25
N ILE A 165 -3.73 -4.92 13.06
CA ILE A 165 -3.01 -4.78 11.80
C ILE A 165 -2.35 -6.10 11.39
N ALA A 166 -1.66 -6.76 12.34
CA ALA A 166 -0.89 -7.96 12.07
C ALA A 166 -1.77 -9.18 11.80
N ILE A 167 -2.93 -9.30 12.45
CA ILE A 167 -3.74 -10.52 12.46
C ILE A 167 -5.09 -10.29 11.80
N ASP A 168 -5.97 -9.48 12.38
CA ASP A 168 -7.37 -9.39 11.95
C ASP A 168 -7.50 -8.77 10.55
N ASN A 169 -6.82 -7.65 10.33
CA ASN A 169 -6.81 -7.00 9.03
C ASN A 169 -6.11 -7.88 7.98
N GLY A 170 -5.02 -8.55 8.36
CA GLY A 170 -4.35 -9.51 7.49
C GLY A 170 -5.30 -10.62 7.01
N LYS A 171 -6.04 -11.24 7.93
CA LYS A 171 -7.07 -12.24 7.61
C LYS A 171 -8.14 -11.69 6.67
N LYS A 172 -8.70 -10.51 6.99
CA LYS A 172 -9.68 -9.82 6.12
C LYS A 172 -9.13 -9.62 4.71
N ILE A 173 -7.89 -9.15 4.59
CA ILE A 173 -7.24 -8.84 3.31
C ILE A 173 -7.07 -10.09 2.46
N ILE A 174 -6.60 -11.19 3.03
CA ILE A 174 -6.41 -12.45 2.29
C ILE A 174 -7.68 -13.30 2.20
N GLY A 175 -8.75 -12.91 2.87
CA GLY A 175 -10.07 -13.55 2.74
C GLY A 175 -10.25 -14.83 3.56
N ILE A 176 -9.64 -14.92 4.76
CA ILE A 176 -9.80 -16.03 5.71
C ILE A 176 -10.31 -15.58 7.08
#